data_4111e0736c4f0d8cbea9af6bb9c5fae3
#
_entry.id   4111e0736c4f0d8cbea9af6bb9c5fae3
#
_cell.length_a   1.000
_cell.length_b   1.000
_cell.length_c   1.000
_cell.angle_alpha   90.00
_cell.angle_beta   90.00
_cell.angle_gamma   90.00
#
_symmetry.space_group_name_H-M   'P 1'
#
loop_
_entity.id
_entity.type
_entity.pdbx_description
1 polymer ?
#
loop_
_entity_poly.entity_id
_entity_poly.type
_entity_poly.pdbx_seq_one_letter_code
_entity_poly.pdbx_strand_id
1 'polypeptide(L)'
;TESSRAVFAALPILKKANNVTILTVEKVITEGPSGEQVSELLASHGIDAKPVTISGDEKKIGDAILDFSKSVDADLIVKGAYTQSRLREIIFGGATRHLMLHSEIPIYLVN
;
A
#
# COMPACT_ATOMS: atom_id res chain seq x y z
N THR A 1 -11.69 -4.92 2.82
CA THR A 1 -10.33 -5.44 2.81
C THR A 1 -9.39 -4.59 3.64
N GLU A 2 -8.22 -5.10 3.92
CA GLU A 2 -7.20 -4.37 4.67
C GLU A 2 -6.77 -3.12 3.93
N SER A 3 -6.59 -3.21 2.62
CA SER A 3 -6.20 -2.08 1.80
C SER A 3 -7.27 -0.98 1.82
N SER A 4 -8.55 -1.37 1.70
CA SER A 4 -9.65 -0.41 1.77
C SER A 4 -9.71 0.27 3.12
N ARG A 5 -9.53 -0.47 4.22
CA ARG A 5 -9.50 0.10 5.57
C ARG A 5 -8.34 1.08 5.73
N ALA A 6 -7.17 0.73 5.19
CA ALA A 6 -6.01 1.61 5.24
C ALA A 6 -6.27 2.92 4.51
N VAL A 7 -6.89 2.87 3.34
CA VAL A 7 -7.24 4.06 2.58
C VAL A 7 -8.19 4.95 3.36
N PHE A 8 -9.27 4.39 3.91
CA PHE A 8 -10.24 5.18 4.69
C PHE A 8 -9.61 5.80 5.93
N ALA A 9 -8.79 5.04 6.65
CA ALA A 9 -8.11 5.55 7.85
C ALA A 9 -7.14 6.68 7.52
N ALA A 10 -6.52 6.63 6.36
CA ALA A 10 -5.52 7.60 5.94
C ALA A 10 -6.09 8.81 5.20
N LEU A 11 -7.41 8.87 4.95
CA LEU A 11 -8.00 9.96 4.18
C LEU A 11 -7.57 11.36 4.62
N PRO A 12 -7.54 11.70 5.92
CA PRO A 12 -7.08 13.02 6.34
C PRO A 12 -5.65 13.33 5.94
N ILE A 13 -4.79 12.32 5.95
CA ILE A 13 -3.38 12.47 5.55
C ILE A 13 -3.29 12.60 4.03
N LEU A 14 -4.03 11.77 3.30
CA LEU A 14 -4.02 11.76 1.83
C LEU A 14 -4.54 13.07 1.26
N LYS A 15 -5.52 13.70 1.92
CA LYS A 15 -6.04 15.00 1.50
C LYS A 15 -5.00 16.11 1.55
N LYS A 16 -3.99 15.97 2.38
CA LYS A 16 -2.92 16.96 2.54
C LYS A 16 -1.70 16.64 1.68
N ALA A 17 -1.66 15.48 1.06
CA ALA A 17 -0.52 15.08 0.26
C ALA A 17 -0.52 15.82 -1.09
N ASN A 18 0.66 16.16 -1.57
CA ASN A 18 0.81 16.77 -2.90
C ASN A 18 0.63 15.76 -4.01
N ASN A 19 1.11 14.54 -3.78
CA ASN A 19 1.03 13.45 -4.75
C ASN A 19 0.61 12.19 -4.04
N VAL A 20 -0.38 11.48 -4.60
CA VAL A 20 -0.83 10.20 -4.10
C VAL A 20 -0.74 9.18 -5.23
N THR A 21 -0.04 8.08 -4.97
CA THR A 21 0.08 6.98 -5.91
C THR A 21 -0.51 5.73 -5.28
N ILE A 22 -1.33 5.03 -6.06
CA ILE A 22 -1.89 3.74 -5.65
C ILE A 22 -1.07 2.66 -6.34
N LEU A 23 -0.26 1.94 -5.56
CA LEU A 23 0.63 0.93 -6.09
C LEU A 23 -0.01 -0.45 -6.02
N THR A 24 -0.04 -1.13 -7.16
CA THR A 24 -0.43 -2.53 -7.27
C THR A 24 0.79 -3.33 -7.70
N VAL A 25 1.06 -4.43 -7.00
CA VAL A 25 2.12 -5.35 -7.38
C VAL A 25 1.48 -6.55 -8.09
N GLU A 26 1.84 -6.73 -9.36
CA GLU A 26 1.33 -7.83 -10.19
C GLU A 26 1.70 -9.18 -9.58
N LYS A 27 0.87 -10.19 -9.83
CA LYS A 27 1.00 -11.57 -9.32
C LYS A 27 0.71 -11.74 -7.84
N VAL A 28 0.31 -10.68 -7.16
CA VAL A 28 -0.22 -10.80 -5.80
C VAL A 28 -1.73 -10.85 -5.92
N ILE A 29 -2.32 -11.98 -5.51
CA ILE A 29 -3.76 -12.12 -5.47
C ILE A 29 -4.25 -11.44 -4.19
N THR A 30 -4.91 -10.31 -4.36
CA THR A 30 -5.53 -9.60 -3.25
C THR A 30 -7.03 -9.52 -3.49
N GLU A 31 -7.80 -9.71 -2.43
CA GLU A 31 -9.22 -9.45 -2.46
C GLU A 31 -9.45 -7.95 -2.31
N GLY A 32 -10.50 -7.47 -2.93
CA GLY A 32 -10.92 -6.10 -2.79
C GLY A 32 -10.85 -5.31 -4.08
N PRO A 33 -11.03 -3.99 -4.00
CA PRO A 33 -11.08 -3.15 -5.18
C PRO A 33 -9.73 -3.05 -5.88
N SER A 34 -9.79 -2.87 -7.20
CA SER A 34 -8.60 -2.63 -8.01
C SER A 34 -8.00 -1.25 -7.71
N GLY A 35 -6.78 -1.00 -8.19
CA GLY A 35 -6.16 0.32 -8.07
C GLY A 35 -7.00 1.42 -8.71
N GLU A 36 -7.62 1.13 -9.85
CA GLU A 36 -8.50 2.08 -10.54
C GLU A 36 -9.76 2.38 -9.73
N GLN A 37 -10.35 1.37 -9.09
CA GLN A 37 -11.51 1.56 -8.21
C GLN A 37 -11.15 2.41 -6.98
N VAL A 38 -9.98 2.18 -6.41
CA VAL A 38 -9.48 2.99 -5.29
C VAL A 38 -9.23 4.43 -5.74
N SER A 39 -8.68 4.62 -6.93
CA SER A 39 -8.46 5.93 -7.52
C SER A 39 -9.78 6.71 -7.67
N GLU A 40 -10.82 6.04 -8.16
CA GLU A 40 -12.15 6.63 -8.28
C GLU A 40 -12.74 7.00 -6.91
N LEU A 41 -12.57 6.13 -5.92
CA LEU A 41 -13.01 6.40 -4.57
C LEU A 41 -12.31 7.63 -4.00
N LEU A 42 -11.01 7.73 -4.15
CA LEU A 42 -10.25 8.88 -3.69
C LEU A 42 -10.66 10.16 -4.43
N ALA A 43 -10.92 10.07 -5.72
CA ALA A 43 -11.40 11.21 -6.51
C ALA A 43 -12.73 11.74 -5.96
N SER A 44 -13.63 10.85 -5.50
CA SER A 44 -14.89 11.26 -4.89
C SER A 44 -14.69 12.03 -3.57
N HIS A 45 -13.53 11.90 -2.96
CA HIS A 45 -13.13 12.65 -1.76
C HIS A 45 -12.21 13.84 -2.07
N GLY A 46 -12.08 14.19 -3.35
CA GLY A 46 -11.26 15.33 -3.76
C GLY A 46 -9.76 15.04 -3.82
N ILE A 47 -9.38 13.77 -3.85
CA ILE A 47 -7.98 13.37 -3.90
C ILE A 47 -7.65 12.82 -5.29
N ASP A 48 -6.71 13.46 -5.97
CA ASP A 48 -6.22 13.02 -7.27
C ASP A 48 -5.10 12.00 -7.05
N ALA A 49 -5.41 10.73 -7.26
CA ALA A 49 -4.48 9.62 -7.04
C ALA A 49 -4.19 8.91 -8.36
N LYS A 50 -2.93 8.58 -8.59
CA LYS A 50 -2.48 7.91 -9.79
C LYS A 50 -2.29 6.41 -9.52
N PRO A 51 -3.03 5.52 -10.20
CA PRO A 51 -2.81 4.08 -10.07
C PRO A 51 -1.60 3.66 -10.91
N VAL A 52 -0.72 2.88 -10.31
CA VAL A 52 0.47 2.33 -10.95
C VAL A 52 0.56 0.85 -10.61
N THR A 53 0.82 0.03 -11.63
CA THR A 53 1.02 -1.41 -11.46
C THR A 53 2.47 -1.73 -11.79
N ILE A 54 3.13 -2.46 -10.89
CA ILE A 54 4.48 -2.95 -11.11
C ILE A 54 4.51 -4.46 -11.05
N SER A 55 5.52 -5.05 -11.68
CA SER A 55 5.75 -6.50 -11.61
C SER A 55 6.57 -6.82 -10.38
N GLY A 56 6.28 -7.95 -9.74
CA GLY A 56 7.04 -8.39 -8.59
C GLY A 56 6.95 -9.88 -8.38
N ASP A 57 7.99 -10.44 -7.76
CA ASP A 57 7.99 -11.80 -7.27
C ASP A 57 7.40 -11.78 -5.84
N GLU A 58 6.53 -12.73 -5.52
CA GLU A 58 5.93 -12.84 -4.19
C GLU A 58 6.96 -12.75 -3.06
N LYS A 59 8.14 -13.33 -3.28
CA LYS A 59 9.22 -13.32 -2.28
C LYS A 59 9.90 -11.97 -2.13
N LYS A 60 9.71 -11.06 -3.10
CA LYS A 60 10.40 -9.77 -3.16
C LYS A 60 9.45 -8.59 -3.22
N ILE A 61 8.20 -8.78 -2.80
CA ILE A 61 7.19 -7.71 -2.83
C ILE A 61 7.65 -6.51 -2.01
N GLY A 62 8.19 -6.75 -0.82
CA GLY A 62 8.68 -5.67 0.04
C GLY A 62 9.77 -4.85 -0.63
N ASP A 63 10.74 -5.52 -1.28
CA ASP A 63 11.79 -4.82 -2.03
C ASP A 63 11.22 -4.01 -3.17
N ALA A 64 10.26 -4.56 -3.91
CA ALA A 64 9.62 -3.86 -5.03
C ALA A 64 8.90 -2.60 -4.55
N ILE A 65 8.20 -2.66 -3.42
CA ILE A 65 7.52 -1.52 -2.82
C ILE A 65 8.54 -0.44 -2.42
N LEU A 66 9.62 -0.83 -1.75
CA LEU A 66 10.65 0.11 -1.32
C LEU A 66 11.37 0.76 -2.49
N ASP A 67 11.71 -0.01 -3.51
CA ASP A 67 12.36 0.51 -4.71
C ASP A 67 11.45 1.51 -5.44
N PHE A 68 10.17 1.17 -5.58
CA PHE A 68 9.21 2.09 -6.18
C PHE A 68 9.07 3.36 -5.34
N SER A 69 8.97 3.22 -4.02
CA SER A 69 8.83 4.37 -3.12
C SER A 69 10.00 5.34 -3.25
N LYS A 70 11.21 4.82 -3.40
CA LYS A 70 12.39 5.65 -3.66
C LYS A 70 12.31 6.34 -5.02
N SER A 71 11.83 5.64 -6.04
CA SER A 71 11.76 6.19 -7.39
C SER A 71 10.81 7.40 -7.51
N VAL A 72 9.83 7.49 -6.63
CA VAL A 72 8.86 8.60 -6.63
C VAL A 72 9.07 9.55 -5.45
N ASP A 73 10.14 9.40 -4.71
CA ASP A 73 10.45 10.21 -3.52
C ASP A 73 9.30 10.22 -2.50
N ALA A 74 8.71 9.06 -2.27
CA ALA A 74 7.63 8.94 -1.31
C ALA A 74 8.13 9.20 0.11
N ASP A 75 7.33 9.89 0.91
CA ASP A 75 7.64 10.17 2.31
C ASP A 75 6.70 9.47 3.29
N LEU A 76 5.75 8.70 2.77
CA LEU A 76 4.86 7.88 3.58
C LEU A 76 4.33 6.71 2.74
N ILE A 77 4.29 5.53 3.34
CA ILE A 77 3.64 4.36 2.76
C ILE A 77 2.40 4.05 3.60
N VAL A 78 1.25 3.94 2.95
CA VAL A 78 0.01 3.52 3.60
C VAL A 78 -0.29 2.10 3.15
N LYS A 79 -0.45 1.19 4.10
CA LYS A 79 -0.62 -0.22 3.81
C LYS A 79 -1.57 -0.90 4.79
N GLY A 80 -2.40 -1.79 4.27
CA GLY A 80 -3.12 -2.74 5.10
C GLY A 80 -2.15 -3.78 5.66
N ALA A 81 -2.26 -4.08 6.94
CA ALA A 81 -1.28 -4.93 7.61
C ALA A 81 -1.65 -6.40 7.58
N TYR A 82 -2.78 -6.76 8.14
CA TYR A 82 -3.08 -8.17 8.39
C TYR A 82 -4.49 -8.54 8.00
N THR A 83 -4.66 -9.74 7.43
CA THR A 83 -5.97 -10.39 7.41
C THR A 83 -6.14 -11.17 8.71
N GLN A 84 -7.35 -11.31 9.19
CA GLN A 84 -7.62 -12.08 10.41
C GLN A 84 -7.17 -13.53 10.27
N SER A 85 -7.36 -14.12 9.10
CA SER A 85 -7.01 -15.52 8.85
C SER A 85 -5.52 -15.76 8.65
N ARG A 86 -4.73 -14.72 8.42
CA ARG A 86 -3.31 -14.82 8.09
C ARG A 86 -2.39 -14.12 9.07
N LEU A 87 -2.90 -13.73 10.20
CA LEU A 87 -2.13 -12.97 11.18
C LEU A 87 -0.78 -13.62 11.51
N ARG A 88 -0.77 -14.93 11.69
CA ARG A 88 0.46 -15.66 12.04
C ARG A 88 1.48 -15.67 10.92
N GLU A 89 1.03 -15.87 9.68
CA GLU A 89 1.91 -15.90 8.51
C GLU A 89 2.57 -14.56 8.27
N ILE A 90 1.82 -13.50 8.46
CA ILE A 90 2.29 -12.15 8.20
C ILE A 90 3.30 -11.69 9.25
N ILE A 91 3.16 -12.12 10.50
CA ILE A 91 4.11 -11.79 11.56
C ILE A 91 5.50 -12.35 11.24
N PHE A 92 5.57 -13.54 10.66
CA PHE A 92 6.84 -14.22 10.43
C PHE A 92 7.38 -14.11 9.00
N GLY A 93 6.63 -13.49 8.08
CA GLY A 93 7.04 -13.36 6.70
C GLY A 93 6.28 -12.27 5.96
N GLY A 94 6.55 -12.17 4.67
CA GLY A 94 5.82 -11.30 3.76
C GLY A 94 6.28 -9.84 3.74
N ALA A 95 5.57 -9.06 2.93
CA ALA A 95 5.94 -7.69 2.61
C ALA A 95 5.87 -6.75 3.82
N THR A 96 4.87 -6.91 4.67
CA THR A 96 4.71 -6.04 5.85
C THR A 96 5.92 -6.11 6.77
N ARG A 97 6.39 -7.33 7.07
CA ARG A 97 7.56 -7.50 7.91
C ARG A 97 8.79 -6.91 7.28
N HIS A 98 8.98 -7.14 5.98
CA HIS A 98 10.12 -6.59 5.24
C HIS A 98 10.14 -5.06 5.29
N LEU A 99 8.98 -4.44 5.07
CA LEU A 99 8.85 -2.99 5.15
C LEU A 99 9.15 -2.45 6.55
N MET A 100 8.66 -3.12 7.58
CA MET A 100 8.91 -2.70 8.97
C MET A 100 10.39 -2.77 9.33
N LEU A 101 11.12 -3.74 8.78
CA LEU A 101 12.54 -3.92 9.09
C LEU A 101 13.47 -3.04 8.24
N HIS A 102 13.09 -2.70 7.02
CA HIS A 102 14.01 -2.10 6.05
C HIS A 102 13.57 -0.74 5.51
N SER A 103 12.37 -0.27 5.79
CA SER A 103 11.92 1.02 5.27
C SER A 103 12.61 2.17 6.00
N GLU A 104 13.11 3.12 5.21
CA GLU A 104 13.66 4.37 5.73
C GLU A 104 12.59 5.46 5.86
N ILE A 105 11.40 5.23 5.30
CA ILE A 105 10.30 6.18 5.39
C ILE A 105 9.19 5.62 6.28
N PRO A 106 8.38 6.50 6.90
CA PRO A 106 7.29 6.07 7.77
C PRO A 106 6.27 5.20 7.04
N ILE A 107 5.72 4.24 7.75
CA ILE A 107 4.67 3.37 7.25
C ILE A 107 3.45 3.52 8.15
N TYR A 108 2.31 3.83 7.55
CA TYR A 108 1.03 3.87 8.24
C TYR A 108 0.32 2.53 8.00
N LEU A 109 0.31 1.70 9.03
CA LEU A 109 -0.27 0.36 8.95
C LEU A 109 -1.66 0.37 9.57
N VAL A 110 -2.62 -0.25 8.88
CA VAL A 110 -3.98 -0.39 9.36
C VAL A 110 -4.39 -1.85 9.29
N ASN A 111 -4.87 -2.33 10.40
CA ASN A 111 -5.34 -3.71 10.53
C ASN A 111 -6.80 -3.85 10.12
#